data_89ea87118d0c1e554172a56995fd5e6e
#
_entry.id   89ea87118d0c1e554172a56995fd5e6e
#
_cell.length_a   1.000
_cell.length_b   1.000
_cell.length_c   1.000
_cell.angle_alpha   90.00
_cell.angle_beta   90.00
_cell.angle_gamma   90.00
#
_symmetry.space_group_name_H-M   'P 1'
#
loop_
_entity.id
_entity.type
_entity.pdbx_description
1 polymer ?
#
loop_
_entity_poly.entity_id
_entity_poly.type
_entity_poly.pdbx_seq_one_letter_code
_entity_poly.pdbx_strand_id
1 'polypeptide(L)'
;MSASLVALCADTMSLQHPEAIGLAGENLAAQGWLRIFPSAEEARRFLRADHLVDEIWVASSDDVSPINLAATLKRDRSDRCVCMLAFEDTGSLKSRVGAAGIDASLTRQALAERYARRKQAHAGPWPVGGSAGSTAALAPSPAPMSTQAPLSQPMCYEDRRPRAHAGFLLPIVSGSGGAGKSTVAALSALIAQRMGYNTLLLDFDLQFGDAPVLMGVQNPLAIDDVLATPSRLDQLRSDGRQPALLAAPRHLEDSEAVIGHASQLLEQLMSRFDVVVANTGAAWAEQHALLLERSSKALFLVDQRPSSLRACQHALDLCARCGIATGPFLYAVNRCTKNAPFTSIDVSCALRGAHVLELKDGGSEVEELLGAGLPFDLLTSKNDLCASLERALSGVLPGDRRAMPQPEEGALRGGGFRLPAGVRSRRRKKEATCLS
;
A
#
# COMPACT_ATOMS: atom_id res chain seq x y z
N MET A 1 23.45 -35.18 21.27
CA MET A 1 22.59 -34.23 20.55
C MET A 1 23.17 -32.85 20.79
N SER A 2 23.65 -32.17 19.76
CA SER A 2 24.22 -30.83 19.87
C SER A 2 23.17 -29.88 20.40
N ALA A 3 23.51 -29.05 21.37
CA ALA A 3 22.57 -28.06 21.95
C ALA A 3 22.18 -27.07 20.85
N SER A 4 20.92 -27.11 20.45
CA SER A 4 20.33 -26.26 19.43
C SER A 4 20.25 -24.82 19.95
N LEU A 5 20.86 -23.88 19.27
CA LEU A 5 20.87 -22.46 19.63
C LEU A 5 19.75 -21.71 18.90
N VAL A 6 19.23 -20.66 19.55
CA VAL A 6 18.28 -19.73 18.95
C VAL A 6 18.92 -18.35 18.86
N ALA A 7 18.73 -17.65 17.75
CA ALA A 7 19.08 -16.25 17.60
C ALA A 7 17.85 -15.36 17.78
N LEU A 8 17.96 -14.34 18.63
CA LEU A 8 16.97 -13.28 18.80
C LEU A 8 17.56 -11.97 18.26
N CYS A 9 16.94 -11.42 17.22
CA CYS A 9 17.24 -10.07 16.74
C CYS A 9 16.21 -9.12 17.37
N ALA A 10 16.65 -8.21 18.20
CA ALA A 10 15.82 -7.22 18.87
C ALA A 10 16.64 -5.95 19.11
N ASP A 11 16.07 -4.78 18.81
CA ASP A 11 16.74 -3.50 19.00
C ASP A 11 17.08 -3.23 20.46
N THR A 12 17.95 -2.26 20.69
CA THR A 12 18.45 -1.89 22.02
C THR A 12 17.30 -1.54 22.97
N MET A 13 16.24 -0.88 22.50
CA MET A 13 15.10 -0.52 23.34
C MET A 13 14.28 -1.75 23.73
N SER A 14 13.99 -2.65 22.78
CA SER A 14 13.29 -3.92 23.06
C SER A 14 14.08 -4.85 24.00
N LEU A 15 15.42 -4.77 23.97
CA LEU A 15 16.26 -5.53 24.89
C LEU A 15 16.28 -4.95 26.31
N GLN A 16 16.16 -3.62 26.44
CA GLN A 16 15.99 -2.94 27.72
C GLN A 16 14.60 -3.14 28.30
N HIS A 17 13.58 -3.26 27.44
CA HIS A 17 12.18 -3.44 27.77
C HIS A 17 11.60 -4.72 27.12
N PRO A 18 11.98 -5.91 27.59
CA PRO A 18 11.56 -7.18 26.98
C PRO A 18 10.05 -7.40 26.95
N GLU A 19 9.30 -6.71 27.79
CA GLU A 19 7.84 -6.68 27.76
C GLU A 19 7.27 -6.14 26.44
N ALA A 20 7.99 -5.27 25.75
CA ALA A 20 7.57 -4.74 24.44
C ALA A 20 7.45 -5.85 23.39
N ILE A 21 8.28 -6.89 23.48
CA ILE A 21 8.26 -8.04 22.58
C ILE A 21 7.57 -9.28 23.18
N GLY A 22 6.94 -9.14 24.33
CA GLY A 22 6.18 -10.21 25.00
C GLY A 22 7.01 -11.08 25.95
N LEU A 23 8.26 -10.71 26.30
CA LEU A 23 9.17 -11.47 27.17
C LEU A 23 9.34 -10.79 28.53
N ALA A 24 8.24 -10.33 29.11
CA ALA A 24 8.23 -9.63 30.41
C ALA A 24 8.87 -10.47 31.53
N GLY A 25 9.73 -9.83 32.30
CA GLY A 25 10.38 -10.47 33.48
C GLY A 25 11.48 -11.49 33.14
N GLU A 26 11.85 -11.65 31.86
CA GLU A 26 12.89 -12.58 31.43
C GLU A 26 14.27 -11.91 31.38
N ASN A 27 15.28 -12.56 31.96
CA ASN A 27 16.67 -12.17 31.76
C ASN A 27 17.22 -12.87 30.52
N LEU A 28 17.12 -12.19 29.37
CA LEU A 28 17.51 -12.76 28.07
C LEU A 28 19.00 -13.05 27.98
N ALA A 29 19.84 -12.20 28.60
CA ALA A 29 21.29 -12.34 28.55
C ALA A 29 21.80 -13.55 29.39
N ALA A 30 21.03 -14.02 30.35
CA ALA A 30 21.39 -15.17 31.17
C ALA A 30 21.14 -16.53 30.51
N GLN A 31 20.50 -16.54 29.32
CA GLN A 31 20.13 -17.79 28.63
C GLN A 31 21.26 -18.29 27.74
N GLY A 32 21.96 -19.33 28.13
CA GLY A 32 23.11 -19.89 27.37
C GLY A 32 22.74 -20.44 25.97
N TRP A 33 21.49 -20.76 25.73
CA TRP A 33 20.96 -21.25 24.45
C TRP A 33 20.49 -20.13 23.52
N LEU A 34 20.42 -18.89 24.00
CA LEU A 34 19.93 -17.72 23.23
C LEU A 34 21.11 -16.83 22.85
N ARG A 35 21.18 -16.45 21.57
CA ARG A 35 22.11 -15.45 21.04
C ARG A 35 21.33 -14.20 20.68
N ILE A 36 21.76 -13.05 21.16
CA ILE A 36 21.03 -11.78 21.02
C ILE A 36 21.82 -10.86 20.10
N PHE A 37 21.13 -10.22 19.17
CA PHE A 37 21.71 -9.29 18.21
C PHE A 37 20.84 -8.02 18.13
N PRO A 38 21.38 -6.85 18.52
CA PRO A 38 20.66 -5.58 18.39
C PRO A 38 20.64 -5.06 16.95
N SER A 39 21.68 -5.36 16.16
CA SER A 39 21.77 -4.88 14.77
C SER A 39 21.73 -6.02 13.74
N ALA A 40 21.21 -5.71 12.57
CA ALA A 40 21.15 -6.64 11.45
C ALA A 40 22.53 -7.02 10.93
N GLU A 41 23.48 -6.08 10.97
CA GLU A 41 24.85 -6.33 10.52
C GLU A 41 25.55 -7.38 11.41
N GLU A 42 25.42 -7.24 12.73
CA GLU A 42 25.98 -8.20 13.69
C GLU A 42 25.35 -9.57 13.54
N ALA A 43 24.00 -9.61 13.45
CA ALA A 43 23.26 -10.85 13.25
C ALA A 43 23.73 -11.58 11.98
N ARG A 44 23.82 -10.89 10.85
CA ARG A 44 24.23 -11.49 9.57
C ARG A 44 25.69 -11.96 9.60
N ARG A 45 26.60 -11.16 10.18
CA ARG A 45 28.02 -11.52 10.29
C ARG A 45 28.18 -12.81 11.09
N PHE A 46 27.50 -12.92 12.23
CA PHE A 46 27.54 -14.12 13.06
C PHE A 46 26.88 -15.32 12.36
N LEU A 47 25.64 -15.15 11.91
CA LEU A 47 24.83 -16.25 11.37
C LEU A 47 25.37 -16.83 10.04
N ARG A 48 26.16 -16.08 9.26
CA ARG A 48 26.84 -16.63 8.08
C ARG A 48 27.90 -17.67 8.43
N ALA A 49 28.60 -17.49 9.53
CA ALA A 49 29.67 -18.38 9.97
C ALA A 49 29.19 -19.49 10.91
N ASP A 50 28.08 -19.29 11.59
CA ASP A 50 27.55 -20.20 12.60
C ASP A 50 26.65 -21.29 11.98
N HIS A 51 26.80 -22.54 12.42
CA HIS A 51 26.00 -23.70 12.01
C HIS A 51 25.19 -24.30 13.15
N LEU A 52 25.26 -23.75 14.36
CA LEU A 52 24.60 -24.29 15.55
C LEU A 52 23.22 -23.64 15.79
N VAL A 53 22.98 -22.46 15.20
CA VAL A 53 21.69 -21.79 15.27
C VAL A 53 20.74 -22.42 14.27
N ASP A 54 19.67 -23.00 14.77
CA ASP A 54 18.64 -23.68 13.97
C ASP A 54 17.37 -22.82 13.79
N GLU A 55 17.10 -21.93 14.71
CA GLU A 55 15.92 -21.05 14.68
C GLU A 55 16.31 -19.59 14.94
N ILE A 56 15.72 -18.68 14.19
CA ILE A 56 15.95 -17.24 14.28
C ILE A 56 14.63 -16.53 14.55
N TRP A 57 14.57 -15.72 15.59
CA TRP A 57 13.45 -14.87 15.92
C TRP A 57 13.81 -13.41 15.67
N VAL A 58 13.10 -12.76 14.74
CA VAL A 58 13.31 -11.37 14.40
C VAL A 58 12.18 -10.55 14.98
N ALA A 59 12.43 -9.82 16.06
CA ALA A 59 11.46 -8.92 16.69
C ALA A 59 11.62 -7.48 16.19
N SER A 60 12.86 -6.97 16.21
CA SER A 60 13.23 -5.61 15.81
C SER A 60 14.74 -5.56 15.50
N SER A 61 15.25 -4.42 15.08
CA SER A 61 16.68 -4.17 14.86
C SER A 61 16.93 -2.66 14.87
N ASP A 62 18.11 -2.23 15.33
CA ASP A 62 18.47 -0.81 15.41
C ASP A 62 18.72 -0.17 14.04
N ASP A 63 19.07 -0.97 13.01
CA ASP A 63 19.56 -0.51 11.72
C ASP A 63 18.70 -0.88 10.51
N VAL A 64 17.78 -1.85 10.64
CA VAL A 64 16.98 -2.36 9.51
C VAL A 64 15.59 -2.78 9.98
N SER A 65 14.57 -2.60 9.15
CA SER A 65 13.23 -3.07 9.50
C SER A 65 13.18 -4.61 9.69
N PRO A 66 12.38 -5.13 10.63
CA PRO A 66 12.35 -6.56 10.99
C PRO A 66 12.10 -7.49 9.80
N ILE A 67 11.20 -7.11 8.90
CA ILE A 67 10.89 -7.93 7.72
C ILE A 67 12.06 -8.01 6.74
N ASN A 68 12.82 -6.93 6.59
CA ASN A 68 13.99 -6.90 5.72
C ASN A 68 15.12 -7.75 6.27
N LEU A 69 15.32 -7.71 7.59
CA LEU A 69 16.27 -8.56 8.26
C LEU A 69 15.89 -10.03 8.12
N ALA A 70 14.62 -10.38 8.42
CA ALA A 70 14.11 -11.75 8.31
C ALA A 70 14.23 -12.29 6.88
N ALA A 71 13.82 -11.50 5.86
CA ALA A 71 13.96 -11.86 4.45
C ALA A 71 15.42 -12.05 4.02
N THR A 72 16.32 -11.22 4.53
CA THR A 72 17.75 -11.30 4.22
C THR A 72 18.39 -12.54 4.87
N LEU A 73 18.06 -12.83 6.12
CA LEU A 73 18.54 -14.02 6.83
C LEU A 73 18.03 -15.31 6.17
N LYS A 74 16.78 -15.32 5.71
CA LYS A 74 16.22 -16.45 4.95
C LYS A 74 16.87 -16.63 3.58
N ARG A 75 17.24 -15.55 2.91
CA ARG A 75 17.99 -15.60 1.64
C ARG A 75 19.42 -16.06 1.82
N ASP A 76 20.10 -15.61 2.89
CA ASP A 76 21.48 -16.02 3.21
C ASP A 76 21.54 -17.54 3.51
N ARG A 77 20.50 -18.09 4.17
CA ARG A 77 20.37 -19.52 4.51
C ARG A 77 18.91 -19.98 4.48
N SER A 78 18.49 -20.57 3.39
CA SER A 78 17.10 -21.03 3.18
C SER A 78 16.69 -22.24 4.04
N ASP A 79 17.64 -22.97 4.54
CA ASP A 79 17.46 -24.15 5.41
C ASP A 79 17.11 -23.81 6.87
N ARG A 80 17.33 -22.58 7.30
CA ARG A 80 17.03 -22.14 8.67
C ARG A 80 15.59 -21.74 8.84
N CYS A 81 15.06 -22.02 10.03
CA CYS A 81 13.75 -21.54 10.43
C CYS A 81 13.86 -20.06 10.86
N VAL A 82 13.24 -19.16 10.10
CA VAL A 82 13.20 -17.73 10.39
C VAL A 82 11.77 -17.34 10.73
N CYS A 83 11.55 -16.88 11.95
CA CYS A 83 10.27 -16.39 12.44
C CYS A 83 10.35 -14.89 12.70
N MET A 84 9.34 -14.13 12.32
CA MET A 84 9.28 -12.69 12.54
C MET A 84 8.17 -12.34 13.53
N LEU A 85 8.43 -11.41 14.46
CA LEU A 85 7.42 -10.86 15.36
C LEU A 85 6.54 -9.86 14.58
N ALA A 86 5.25 -10.10 14.60
CA ALA A 86 4.24 -9.19 14.04
C ALA A 86 3.48 -8.52 15.19
N PHE A 87 3.58 -7.21 15.30
CA PHE A 87 2.82 -6.44 16.30
C PHE A 87 1.35 -6.31 15.92
N GLU A 88 1.04 -6.36 14.62
CA GLU A 88 -0.31 -6.37 14.06
C GLU A 88 -0.42 -7.48 13.01
N ASP A 89 -1.51 -8.23 13.07
CA ASP A 89 -1.78 -9.33 12.14
C ASP A 89 -2.56 -8.82 10.93
N THR A 90 -1.89 -8.06 10.05
CA THR A 90 -2.49 -7.56 8.82
C THR A 90 -2.31 -8.56 7.66
N GLY A 91 -3.33 -8.67 6.79
CA GLY A 91 -3.26 -9.56 5.62
C GLY A 91 -2.09 -9.24 4.69
N SER A 92 -1.68 -7.96 4.61
CA SER A 92 -0.52 -7.54 3.82
C SER A 92 0.79 -8.05 4.42
N LEU A 93 0.93 -8.05 5.74
CA LEU A 93 2.11 -8.58 6.42
C LEU A 93 2.24 -10.09 6.18
N LYS A 94 1.13 -10.85 6.27
CA LYS A 94 1.11 -12.29 5.94
C LYS A 94 1.56 -12.56 4.50
N SER A 95 1.07 -11.76 3.56
CA SER A 95 1.47 -11.87 2.14
C SER A 95 2.96 -11.60 1.95
N ARG A 96 3.51 -10.59 2.63
CA ARG A 96 4.94 -10.23 2.57
C ARG A 96 5.83 -11.29 3.23
N VAL A 97 5.41 -11.82 4.37
CA VAL A 97 6.10 -12.91 5.07
C VAL A 97 6.18 -14.14 4.16
N GLY A 98 5.06 -14.51 3.51
CA GLY A 98 5.04 -15.62 2.55
C GLY A 98 5.91 -15.36 1.31
N ALA A 99 5.84 -14.16 0.72
CA ALA A 99 6.65 -13.79 -0.45
C ALA A 99 8.16 -13.74 -0.15
N ALA A 100 8.54 -13.38 1.09
CA ALA A 100 9.94 -13.39 1.55
C ALA A 100 10.45 -14.78 1.96
N GLY A 101 9.59 -15.81 1.92
CA GLY A 101 9.93 -17.18 2.34
C GLY A 101 10.17 -17.31 3.85
N ILE A 102 9.70 -16.35 4.66
CA ILE A 102 9.79 -16.39 6.13
C ILE A 102 8.84 -17.48 6.64
N ASP A 103 9.33 -18.33 7.54
CA ASP A 103 8.61 -19.56 7.92
C ASP A 103 7.36 -19.29 8.79
N ALA A 104 7.38 -18.25 9.62
CA ALA A 104 6.23 -17.86 10.42
C ALA A 104 6.22 -16.38 10.82
N SER A 105 5.02 -15.79 10.94
CA SER A 105 4.80 -14.57 11.72
C SER A 105 4.31 -14.95 13.12
N LEU A 106 4.89 -14.35 14.16
CA LEU A 106 4.58 -14.63 15.55
C LEU A 106 3.90 -13.41 16.18
N THR A 107 2.86 -13.63 16.96
CA THR A 107 2.36 -12.63 17.89
C THR A 107 3.28 -12.57 19.13
N ARG A 108 3.17 -11.52 19.95
CA ARG A 108 3.89 -11.42 21.23
C ARG A 108 3.66 -12.65 22.11
N GLN A 109 2.42 -13.12 22.17
CA GLN A 109 2.06 -14.32 22.92
C GLN A 109 2.72 -15.57 22.34
N ALA A 110 2.70 -15.75 21.04
CA ALA A 110 3.31 -16.90 20.37
C ALA A 110 4.85 -16.91 20.53
N LEU A 111 5.49 -15.73 20.54
CA LEU A 111 6.93 -15.63 20.86
C LEU A 111 7.20 -16.01 22.31
N ALA A 112 6.40 -15.53 23.28
CA ALA A 112 6.53 -15.89 24.68
C ALA A 112 6.36 -17.39 24.91
N GLU A 113 5.38 -18.02 24.28
CA GLU A 113 5.16 -19.48 24.35
C GLU A 113 6.34 -20.28 23.76
N ARG A 114 6.90 -19.83 22.64
CA ARG A 114 8.10 -20.46 22.03
C ARG A 114 9.31 -20.31 22.94
N TYR A 115 9.52 -19.12 23.49
CA TYR A 115 10.59 -18.86 24.45
C TYR A 115 10.46 -19.77 25.68
N ALA A 116 9.28 -19.85 26.30
CA ALA A 116 9.03 -20.70 27.46
C ALA A 116 9.32 -22.19 27.16
N ARG A 117 8.89 -22.69 26.00
CA ARG A 117 9.17 -24.08 25.58
C ARG A 117 10.67 -24.34 25.40
N ARG A 118 11.41 -23.40 24.77
CA ARG A 118 12.86 -23.52 24.63
C ARG A 118 13.57 -23.47 26.00
N LYS A 119 13.17 -22.55 26.87
CA LYS A 119 13.68 -22.44 28.23
C LYS A 119 13.48 -23.74 29.03
N GLN A 120 12.30 -24.35 28.96
CA GLN A 120 12.02 -25.64 29.60
C GLN A 120 12.86 -26.77 29.02
N ALA A 121 13.02 -26.83 27.72
CA ALA A 121 13.87 -27.83 27.05
C ALA A 121 15.34 -27.77 27.45
N HIS A 122 15.83 -26.59 27.80
CA HIS A 122 17.21 -26.36 28.29
C HIS A 122 17.36 -26.34 29.81
N ALA A 123 16.25 -26.37 30.57
CA ALA A 123 16.25 -26.42 32.03
C ALA A 123 16.31 -27.84 32.61
N GLY A 124 16.23 -28.88 31.77
CA GLY A 124 16.36 -30.26 32.21
C GLY A 124 17.76 -30.55 32.74
N PRO A 125 17.90 -31.39 33.80
CA PRO A 125 19.22 -31.71 34.35
C PRO A 125 20.08 -32.40 33.31
N TRP A 126 21.28 -31.87 33.12
CA TRP A 126 22.33 -32.46 32.29
C TRP A 126 22.56 -33.93 32.79
N PRO A 127 22.48 -34.96 31.97
CA PRO A 127 22.83 -36.31 32.39
C PRO A 127 24.37 -36.40 32.58
N VAL A 128 24.79 -36.30 33.84
CA VAL A 128 26.10 -36.81 34.26
C VAL A 128 26.06 -38.34 34.10
N GLY A 129 26.92 -38.87 33.26
CA GLY A 129 26.97 -40.29 32.96
C GLY A 129 27.13 -41.17 34.20
N GLY A 130 26.42 -42.30 34.18
CA GLY A 130 26.53 -43.35 35.21
C GLY A 130 25.43 -44.38 35.08
N SER A 131 25.71 -45.44 34.31
CA SER A 131 25.44 -46.87 34.48
C SER A 131 24.15 -47.33 35.21
N ALA A 132 23.37 -48.11 34.42
CA ALA A 132 22.71 -49.38 34.73
C ALA A 132 21.61 -49.45 35.80
N GLY A 133 20.45 -50.06 35.38
CA GLY A 133 19.58 -50.78 36.26
C GLY A 133 18.09 -50.67 35.95
N SER A 134 17.66 -51.53 35.05
CA SER A 134 16.39 -52.31 35.04
C SER A 134 15.32 -51.97 36.11
N THR A 135 14.12 -51.73 35.71
CA THR A 135 12.96 -52.64 35.79
C THR A 135 11.66 -51.94 35.42
N ALA A 136 10.82 -52.71 34.79
CA ALA A 136 9.50 -52.37 34.30
C ALA A 136 8.48 -52.17 35.45
N ALA A 137 7.50 -51.30 35.21
CA ALA A 137 6.14 -51.56 35.67
C ALA A 137 5.13 -50.83 34.77
N LEU A 138 4.23 -51.63 34.25
CA LEU A 138 3.07 -51.32 33.40
C LEU A 138 1.92 -50.65 34.19
N ALA A 139 1.29 -49.68 33.54
CA ALA A 139 -0.15 -49.40 33.39
C ALA A 139 -0.93 -48.92 34.64
N PRO A 140 -2.16 -48.39 34.47
CA PRO A 140 -2.98 -48.26 33.28
C PRO A 140 -3.59 -46.84 33.05
N SER A 141 -4.04 -46.65 31.84
CA SER A 141 -4.94 -45.61 31.38
C SER A 141 -6.33 -45.72 32.03
N PRO A 142 -7.05 -44.65 32.28
CA PRO A 142 -8.51 -44.68 32.24
C PRO A 142 -9.08 -43.94 31.03
N ALA A 143 -10.04 -44.62 30.42
CA ALA A 143 -10.85 -44.25 29.30
C ALA A 143 -11.84 -43.10 29.60
N PRO A 144 -12.42 -42.49 28.56
CA PRO A 144 -13.20 -41.27 28.70
C PRO A 144 -14.63 -41.51 29.14
N MET A 145 -15.11 -40.75 30.10
CA MET A 145 -16.55 -40.68 30.40
C MET A 145 -17.21 -39.60 29.54
N SER A 146 -18.10 -40.06 28.69
CA SER A 146 -19.11 -39.26 28.00
C SER A 146 -20.05 -38.63 28.99
N THR A 147 -20.21 -37.35 28.98
CA THR A 147 -21.38 -36.66 29.55
C THR A 147 -21.99 -35.81 28.48
N GLN A 148 -23.07 -36.28 27.93
CA GLN A 148 -23.99 -35.51 27.11
C GLN A 148 -24.71 -34.53 27.98
N ALA A 149 -24.70 -33.25 27.60
CA ALA A 149 -25.60 -32.23 28.09
C ALA A 149 -26.23 -31.48 26.91
N PRO A 150 -27.44 -30.93 27.04
CA PRO A 150 -28.45 -30.92 26.00
C PRO A 150 -28.27 -29.78 24.98
N LEU A 151 -28.68 -30.09 23.76
CA LEU A 151 -28.85 -29.21 22.62
C LEU A 151 -29.73 -28.00 22.99
N SER A 152 -29.07 -26.86 23.21
CA SER A 152 -29.73 -25.56 23.11
C SER A 152 -29.55 -25.07 21.68
N GLN A 153 -30.67 -24.90 21.00
CA GLN A 153 -30.75 -24.37 19.65
C GLN A 153 -30.05 -22.99 19.59
N PRO A 154 -29.21 -22.71 18.60
CA PRO A 154 -28.73 -21.36 18.37
C PRO A 154 -29.87 -20.55 17.77
N MET A 155 -30.38 -19.60 18.55
CA MET A 155 -31.17 -18.50 17.99
C MET A 155 -30.31 -17.77 16.98
N CYS A 156 -30.71 -17.83 15.71
CA CYS A 156 -30.19 -16.99 14.65
C CYS A 156 -30.49 -15.53 14.95
N TYR A 157 -29.60 -14.87 15.64
CA TYR A 157 -29.47 -13.42 15.54
C TYR A 157 -28.73 -13.15 14.24
N GLU A 158 -29.44 -12.83 13.20
CA GLU A 158 -28.88 -12.14 12.05
C GLU A 158 -28.34 -10.78 12.52
N ASP A 159 -27.11 -10.79 12.99
CA ASP A 159 -26.33 -9.58 13.22
C ASP A 159 -25.96 -9.04 11.82
N ARG A 160 -26.89 -8.28 11.23
CA ARG A 160 -26.64 -7.45 10.05
C ARG A 160 -25.75 -6.30 10.47
N ARG A 161 -24.51 -6.60 10.82
CA ARG A 161 -23.44 -5.60 10.73
C ARG A 161 -23.25 -5.34 9.24
N PRO A 162 -23.36 -4.08 8.79
CA PRO A 162 -22.96 -3.77 7.44
C PRO A 162 -21.50 -4.24 7.31
N ARG A 163 -21.22 -5.13 6.36
CA ARG A 163 -19.86 -5.47 5.98
C ARG A 163 -19.21 -4.14 5.67
N ALA A 164 -18.24 -3.72 6.49
CA ALA A 164 -17.42 -2.57 6.21
C ALA A 164 -16.78 -2.84 4.83
N HIS A 165 -17.26 -2.14 3.81
CA HIS A 165 -16.64 -2.18 2.50
C HIS A 165 -15.28 -1.54 2.68
N ALA A 166 -14.22 -2.34 2.65
CA ALA A 166 -12.87 -1.80 2.60
C ALA A 166 -12.75 -1.04 1.26
N GLY A 167 -12.59 0.28 1.33
CA GLY A 167 -12.42 1.12 0.15
C GLY A 167 -11.23 0.67 -0.68
N PHE A 168 -11.27 0.97 -1.97
CA PHE A 168 -10.19 0.65 -2.91
C PHE A 168 -9.13 1.76 -2.87
N LEU A 169 -7.94 1.47 -2.36
CA LEU A 169 -6.82 2.42 -2.33
C LEU A 169 -5.95 2.27 -3.58
N LEU A 170 -5.80 3.37 -4.33
CA LEU A 170 -5.01 3.46 -5.56
C LEU A 170 -3.94 4.57 -5.42
N PRO A 171 -2.75 4.28 -4.90
CA PRO A 171 -1.63 5.20 -4.97
C PRO A 171 -1.11 5.35 -6.40
N ILE A 172 -0.77 6.60 -6.76
CA ILE A 172 -0.10 6.93 -8.01
C ILE A 172 1.37 7.20 -7.69
N VAL A 173 2.24 6.30 -8.09
CA VAL A 173 3.67 6.34 -7.75
C VAL A 173 4.54 6.36 -9.01
N SER A 174 5.79 6.78 -8.87
CA SER A 174 6.80 6.74 -9.94
C SER A 174 8.19 6.73 -9.35
N GLY A 175 9.15 6.16 -10.05
CA GLY A 175 10.57 6.25 -9.68
C GLY A 175 11.19 7.61 -9.97
N SER A 176 10.52 8.51 -10.71
CA SER A 176 11.08 9.79 -11.13
C SER A 176 10.15 10.97 -10.88
N GLY A 177 10.75 12.16 -10.66
CA GLY A 177 10.04 13.42 -10.70
C GLY A 177 9.56 13.76 -12.11
N GLY A 178 8.45 14.48 -12.23
CA GLY A 178 7.90 14.92 -13.50
C GLY A 178 7.24 13.83 -14.37
N ALA A 179 7.03 12.62 -13.82
CA ALA A 179 6.34 11.52 -14.55
C ALA A 179 4.83 11.75 -14.69
N GLY A 180 4.26 12.81 -14.13
CA GLY A 180 2.84 13.17 -14.23
C GLY A 180 1.96 12.57 -13.15
N LYS A 181 2.50 12.25 -11.97
CA LYS A 181 1.75 11.65 -10.86
C LYS A 181 0.54 12.48 -10.45
N SER A 182 0.73 13.75 -10.11
CA SER A 182 -0.36 14.65 -9.68
C SER A 182 -1.46 14.77 -10.75
N THR A 183 -1.06 14.94 -12.01
CA THR A 183 -2.00 14.99 -13.15
C THR A 183 -2.83 13.70 -13.24
N VAL A 184 -2.16 12.54 -13.21
CA VAL A 184 -2.83 11.24 -13.32
C VAL A 184 -3.67 10.97 -12.08
N ALA A 185 -3.24 11.37 -10.87
CA ALA A 185 -4.02 11.22 -9.65
C ALA A 185 -5.31 12.05 -9.70
N ALA A 186 -5.22 13.33 -10.04
CA ALA A 186 -6.39 14.21 -10.19
C ALA A 186 -7.40 13.66 -11.21
N LEU A 187 -6.91 13.30 -12.42
CA LEU A 187 -7.77 12.74 -13.46
C LEU A 187 -8.33 11.36 -13.08
N SER A 188 -7.57 10.52 -12.39
CA SER A 188 -8.07 9.21 -11.92
C SER A 188 -9.20 9.35 -10.92
N ALA A 189 -9.10 10.29 -9.98
CA ALA A 189 -10.16 10.56 -9.02
C ALA A 189 -11.44 11.08 -9.70
N LEU A 190 -11.29 12.01 -10.66
CA LEU A 190 -12.42 12.52 -11.45
C LEU A 190 -13.08 11.44 -12.29
N ILE A 191 -12.29 10.60 -12.95
CA ILE A 191 -12.81 9.49 -13.76
C ILE A 191 -13.53 8.48 -12.88
N ALA A 192 -12.95 8.09 -11.73
CA ALA A 192 -13.60 7.20 -10.78
C ALA A 192 -14.93 7.77 -10.27
N GLN A 193 -14.97 9.07 -9.94
CA GLN A 193 -16.19 9.77 -9.56
C GLN A 193 -17.23 9.75 -10.70
N ARG A 194 -16.83 9.99 -11.94
CA ARG A 194 -17.71 9.92 -13.12
C ARG A 194 -18.24 8.50 -13.38
N MET A 195 -17.48 7.47 -13.01
CA MET A 195 -17.90 6.06 -13.05
C MET A 195 -18.89 5.70 -11.92
N GLY A 196 -19.24 6.63 -11.04
CA GLY A 196 -20.23 6.45 -9.97
C GLY A 196 -19.67 5.99 -8.63
N TYR A 197 -18.34 5.99 -8.43
CA TYR A 197 -17.74 5.71 -7.12
C TYR A 197 -17.77 6.96 -6.23
N ASN A 198 -18.07 6.78 -4.95
CA ASN A 198 -17.81 7.82 -3.94
C ASN A 198 -16.28 7.92 -3.76
N THR A 199 -15.66 8.94 -4.38
CA THR A 199 -14.22 9.03 -4.57
C THR A 199 -13.60 10.12 -3.72
N LEU A 200 -12.43 9.84 -3.16
CA LEU A 200 -11.53 10.80 -2.53
C LEU A 200 -10.24 10.93 -3.32
N LEU A 201 -9.82 12.15 -3.60
CA LEU A 201 -8.44 12.48 -3.95
C LEU A 201 -7.70 12.86 -2.67
N LEU A 202 -6.74 12.03 -2.28
CA LEU A 202 -5.85 12.26 -1.15
C LEU A 202 -4.51 12.80 -1.68
N ASP A 203 -4.16 14.03 -1.33
CA ASP A 203 -2.83 14.56 -1.63
C ASP A 203 -1.83 14.14 -0.56
N PHE A 204 -1.08 13.09 -0.86
CA PHE A 204 -0.08 12.52 0.03
C PHE A 204 1.35 12.86 -0.43
N ASP A 205 1.49 13.86 -1.31
CA ASP A 205 2.75 14.58 -1.48
C ASP A 205 2.92 15.59 -0.35
N LEU A 206 3.42 15.10 0.78
CA LEU A 206 3.46 15.86 2.04
C LEU A 206 4.37 17.08 2.00
N GLN A 207 5.17 17.22 0.95
CA GLN A 207 6.13 18.33 0.81
C GLN A 207 5.67 19.38 -0.19
N PHE A 208 5.11 18.96 -1.32
CA PHE A 208 4.82 19.86 -2.45
C PHE A 208 3.45 19.53 -3.08
N GLY A 209 2.48 19.16 -2.24
CA GLY A 209 1.14 18.82 -2.71
C GLY A 209 0.48 19.94 -3.51
N ASP A 210 0.04 19.63 -4.72
CA ASP A 210 -0.54 20.56 -5.69
C ASP A 210 -1.97 20.15 -6.13
N ALA A 211 -2.50 19.06 -5.60
CA ALA A 211 -3.82 18.56 -5.97
C ALA A 211 -4.95 19.60 -5.85
N PRO A 212 -5.00 20.48 -4.84
CA PRO A 212 -6.03 21.53 -4.78
C PRO A 212 -5.98 22.50 -5.96
N VAL A 213 -4.80 22.85 -6.45
CA VAL A 213 -4.61 23.75 -7.60
C VAL A 213 -5.13 23.08 -8.86
N LEU A 214 -4.75 21.82 -9.10
CA LEU A 214 -5.19 21.04 -10.25
C LEU A 214 -6.71 20.82 -10.28
N MET A 215 -7.32 20.76 -9.08
CA MET A 215 -8.77 20.57 -8.93
C MET A 215 -9.56 21.88 -8.85
N GLY A 216 -8.90 23.04 -8.88
CA GLY A 216 -9.55 24.34 -8.78
C GLY A 216 -10.18 24.62 -7.41
N VAL A 217 -9.71 23.99 -6.33
CA VAL A 217 -10.27 24.13 -4.98
C VAL A 217 -9.46 25.16 -4.20
N GLN A 218 -10.12 26.27 -3.81
CA GLN A 218 -9.43 27.42 -3.17
C GLN A 218 -9.18 27.23 -1.66
N ASN A 219 -10.09 26.58 -0.94
CA ASN A 219 -9.99 26.38 0.51
C ASN A 219 -10.15 24.88 0.84
N PRO A 220 -9.15 24.06 0.50
CA PRO A 220 -9.24 22.65 0.74
C PRO A 220 -9.14 22.32 2.23
N LEU A 221 -9.81 21.26 2.66
CA LEU A 221 -9.52 20.64 3.94
C LEU A 221 -8.14 19.97 3.83
N ALA A 222 -7.24 20.26 4.76
CA ALA A 222 -5.90 19.70 4.78
C ALA A 222 -5.78 18.58 5.83
N ILE A 223 -4.76 17.72 5.69
CA ILE A 223 -4.54 16.59 6.60
C ILE A 223 -4.32 17.04 8.03
N ASP A 224 -3.54 18.12 8.23
CA ASP A 224 -3.29 18.75 9.54
C ASP A 224 -4.58 19.21 10.24
N ASP A 225 -5.55 19.75 9.50
CA ASP A 225 -6.87 20.09 10.03
C ASP A 225 -7.62 18.88 10.60
N VAL A 226 -7.53 17.75 9.90
CA VAL A 226 -8.19 16.49 10.29
C VAL A 226 -7.50 15.86 11.48
N LEU A 227 -6.17 15.89 11.52
CA LEU A 227 -5.41 15.39 12.67
C LEU A 227 -5.68 16.21 13.93
N ALA A 228 -5.78 17.55 13.80
CA ALA A 228 -6.14 18.42 14.92
C ALA A 228 -7.59 18.25 15.37
N THR A 229 -8.50 17.97 14.44
CA THR A 229 -9.93 17.85 14.71
C THR A 229 -10.55 16.73 13.87
N PRO A 230 -10.54 15.47 14.36
CA PRO A 230 -10.99 14.29 13.59
C PRO A 230 -12.44 14.36 13.07
N SER A 231 -13.32 15.10 13.76
CA SER A 231 -14.71 15.32 13.30
C SER A 231 -14.80 16.10 11.98
N ARG A 232 -13.74 16.80 11.57
CA ARG A 232 -13.70 17.47 10.27
C ARG A 232 -13.69 16.50 9.07
N LEU A 233 -13.37 15.22 9.28
CA LEU A 233 -13.55 14.18 8.28
C LEU A 233 -14.99 14.12 7.73
N ASP A 234 -15.98 14.52 8.52
CA ASP A 234 -17.39 14.55 8.08
C ASP A 234 -17.67 15.67 7.06
N GLN A 235 -16.73 16.61 6.88
CA GLN A 235 -16.80 17.65 5.85
C GLN A 235 -16.34 17.13 4.48
N LEU A 236 -15.57 16.02 4.44
CA LEU A 236 -15.13 15.41 3.19
C LEU A 236 -16.31 14.72 2.52
N ARG A 237 -16.83 15.33 1.46
CA ARG A 237 -17.92 14.79 0.66
C ARG A 237 -17.65 14.98 -0.82
N SER A 238 -17.91 13.97 -1.61
CA SER A 238 -18.02 14.10 -3.06
C SER A 238 -19.42 14.65 -3.43
N ASP A 239 -19.54 15.38 -4.50
CA ASP A 239 -20.80 16.04 -4.89
C ASP A 239 -21.44 15.44 -6.15
N GLY A 240 -21.12 14.25 -6.53
CA GLY A 240 -21.63 13.59 -7.74
C GLY A 240 -20.83 13.95 -9.02
N ARG A 241 -20.22 15.10 -9.10
CA ARG A 241 -19.30 15.49 -10.17
C ARG A 241 -17.85 15.53 -9.69
N GLN A 242 -17.63 16.16 -8.54
CA GLN A 242 -16.33 16.39 -7.97
C GLN A 242 -16.01 15.35 -6.88
N PRO A 243 -14.87 14.66 -6.95
CA PRO A 243 -14.42 13.84 -5.84
C PRO A 243 -14.16 14.70 -4.60
N ALA A 244 -14.31 14.11 -3.41
CA ALA A 244 -13.81 14.75 -2.21
C ALA A 244 -12.29 14.98 -2.33
N LEU A 245 -11.77 16.03 -1.70
CA LEU A 245 -10.35 16.36 -1.70
C LEU A 245 -9.84 16.54 -0.28
N LEU A 246 -8.81 15.81 0.08
CA LEU A 246 -8.03 16.03 1.28
C LEU A 246 -6.61 16.45 0.87
N ALA A 247 -6.28 17.70 1.14
CA ALA A 247 -5.01 18.29 0.74
C ALA A 247 -3.84 17.84 1.64
N ALA A 248 -2.63 17.94 1.13
CA ALA A 248 -1.40 17.81 1.91
C ALA A 248 -1.38 18.82 3.08
N PRO A 249 -0.57 18.60 4.12
CA PRO A 249 -0.46 19.53 5.24
C PRO A 249 0.05 20.91 4.75
N ARG A 250 -0.38 21.99 5.44
CA ARG A 250 -0.03 23.35 5.05
C ARG A 250 1.42 23.71 5.30
N HIS A 251 2.05 23.02 6.25
CA HIS A 251 3.43 23.26 6.65
C HIS A 251 4.26 21.98 6.52
N LEU A 252 5.50 22.13 6.03
CA LEU A 252 6.40 20.99 5.80
C LEU A 252 6.75 20.25 7.09
N GLU A 253 6.82 20.97 8.21
CA GLU A 253 7.12 20.45 9.53
C GLU A 253 6.02 19.49 10.05
N ASP A 254 4.79 19.58 9.54
CA ASP A 254 3.69 18.70 9.93
C ASP A 254 3.76 17.33 9.26
N SER A 255 4.64 17.18 8.26
CA SER A 255 4.76 15.92 7.48
C SER A 255 5.09 14.72 8.36
N GLU A 256 5.95 14.88 9.35
CA GLU A 256 6.34 13.79 10.28
C GLU A 256 5.17 13.37 11.16
N ALA A 257 4.40 14.33 11.66
CA ALA A 257 3.19 14.06 12.45
C ALA A 257 2.13 13.34 11.60
N VAL A 258 1.99 13.73 10.32
CA VAL A 258 1.09 13.03 9.36
C VAL A 258 1.51 11.58 9.17
N ILE A 259 2.79 11.30 8.98
CA ILE A 259 3.31 9.94 8.81
C ILE A 259 2.98 9.08 10.04
N GLY A 260 3.18 9.61 11.24
CA GLY A 260 2.87 8.91 12.49
C GLY A 260 1.38 8.51 12.64
N HIS A 261 0.47 9.23 12.01
CA HIS A 261 -0.98 8.97 12.06
C HIS A 261 -1.54 8.40 10.74
N ALA A 262 -0.71 8.22 9.72
CA ALA A 262 -1.13 7.84 8.38
C ALA A 262 -1.94 6.53 8.33
N SER A 263 -1.55 5.54 9.11
CA SER A 263 -2.24 4.25 9.18
C SER A 263 -3.71 4.41 9.59
N GLN A 264 -3.94 5.12 10.68
CA GLN A 264 -5.30 5.35 11.20
C GLN A 264 -6.12 6.24 10.26
N LEU A 265 -5.49 7.28 9.68
CA LEU A 265 -6.13 8.15 8.70
C LEU A 265 -6.60 7.35 7.48
N LEU A 266 -5.73 6.53 6.88
CA LEU A 266 -6.06 5.70 5.72
C LEU A 266 -7.20 4.74 6.01
N GLU A 267 -7.24 4.08 7.17
CA GLU A 267 -8.35 3.22 7.57
C GLU A 267 -9.68 3.97 7.64
N GLN A 268 -9.69 5.16 8.24
CA GLN A 268 -10.87 6.01 8.31
C GLN A 268 -11.34 6.47 6.93
N LEU A 269 -10.42 6.84 6.04
CA LEU A 269 -10.74 7.25 4.67
C LEU A 269 -11.28 6.08 3.86
N MET A 270 -10.64 4.91 3.92
CA MET A 270 -11.08 3.70 3.21
C MET A 270 -12.42 3.15 3.71
N SER A 271 -12.82 3.45 4.95
CA SER A 271 -14.14 3.09 5.45
C SER A 271 -15.27 4.01 4.94
N ARG A 272 -14.94 5.22 4.46
CA ARG A 272 -15.89 6.27 4.06
C ARG A 272 -16.06 6.39 2.54
N PHE A 273 -15.02 6.05 1.77
CA PHE A 273 -14.99 6.19 0.32
C PHE A 273 -14.85 4.84 -0.38
N ASP A 274 -15.49 4.71 -1.53
CA ASP A 274 -15.37 3.50 -2.36
C ASP A 274 -14.00 3.41 -3.00
N VAL A 275 -13.47 4.56 -3.43
CA VAL A 275 -12.14 4.69 -4.06
C VAL A 275 -11.39 5.87 -3.43
N VAL A 276 -10.20 5.60 -2.97
CA VAL A 276 -9.22 6.60 -2.51
C VAL A 276 -8.07 6.62 -3.49
N VAL A 277 -7.92 7.68 -4.25
CA VAL A 277 -6.76 7.91 -5.12
C VAL A 277 -5.75 8.75 -4.35
N ALA A 278 -4.55 8.23 -4.15
CA ALA A 278 -3.49 8.94 -3.42
C ALA A 278 -2.43 9.49 -4.38
N ASN A 279 -2.27 10.81 -4.45
CA ASN A 279 -1.13 11.46 -5.08
C ASN A 279 0.11 11.29 -4.20
N THR A 280 1.29 11.07 -4.78
CA THR A 280 2.54 10.90 -4.02
C THR A 280 3.64 11.81 -4.52
N GLY A 281 4.54 12.19 -3.61
CA GLY A 281 5.74 12.95 -3.94
C GLY A 281 6.74 12.17 -4.82
N ALA A 282 7.79 12.88 -5.23
CA ALA A 282 8.85 12.28 -6.05
C ALA A 282 9.89 11.53 -5.19
N ALA A 283 10.11 11.96 -3.97
CA ALA A 283 11.07 11.36 -3.05
C ALA A 283 10.44 10.16 -2.35
N TRP A 284 11.03 8.98 -2.56
CA TRP A 284 10.60 7.76 -1.89
C TRP A 284 10.99 7.79 -0.42
N ALA A 285 9.97 7.75 0.45
CA ALA A 285 10.13 7.76 1.89
C ALA A 285 9.06 6.85 2.55
N GLU A 286 8.95 6.89 3.86
CA GLU A 286 8.07 6.03 4.65
C GLU A 286 6.59 6.09 4.21
N GLN A 287 6.09 7.26 3.84
CA GLN A 287 4.72 7.41 3.35
C GLN A 287 4.42 6.58 2.11
N HIS A 288 5.40 6.33 1.24
CA HIS A 288 5.22 5.43 0.09
C HIS A 288 5.04 3.98 0.54
N ALA A 289 5.82 3.53 1.51
CA ALA A 289 5.68 2.19 2.07
C ALA A 289 4.30 2.00 2.70
N LEU A 290 3.86 2.95 3.53
CA LEU A 290 2.55 2.93 4.18
C LEU A 290 1.38 2.85 3.18
N LEU A 291 1.44 3.64 2.10
CA LEU A 291 0.43 3.59 1.05
C LEU A 291 0.44 2.27 0.28
N LEU A 292 1.63 1.82 -0.14
CA LEU A 292 1.78 0.62 -0.96
C LEU A 292 1.42 -0.66 -0.20
N GLU A 293 1.70 -0.73 1.08
CA GLU A 293 1.32 -1.85 1.94
C GLU A 293 -0.20 -2.01 2.07
N ARG A 294 -0.94 -0.91 2.05
CA ARG A 294 -2.40 -0.90 2.17
C ARG A 294 -3.12 -0.84 0.84
N SER A 295 -2.37 -0.66 -0.27
CA SER A 295 -2.97 -0.46 -1.58
C SER A 295 -3.66 -1.72 -2.11
N SER A 296 -4.83 -1.55 -2.68
CA SER A 296 -5.51 -2.60 -3.45
C SER A 296 -4.79 -2.84 -4.78
N LYS A 297 -4.42 -1.75 -5.44
CA LYS A 297 -3.55 -1.67 -6.62
C LYS A 297 -2.74 -0.37 -6.52
N ALA A 298 -1.58 -0.33 -7.16
CA ALA A 298 -0.78 0.88 -7.28
C ALA A 298 -0.46 1.15 -8.74
N LEU A 299 -0.74 2.36 -9.24
CA LEU A 299 -0.40 2.75 -10.60
C LEU A 299 1.03 3.30 -10.62
N PHE A 300 1.95 2.53 -11.20
CA PHE A 300 3.35 2.88 -11.29
C PHE A 300 3.65 3.53 -12.64
N LEU A 301 3.86 4.85 -12.62
CA LEU A 301 4.11 5.62 -13.83
C LEU A 301 5.58 5.60 -14.23
N VAL A 302 5.80 5.38 -15.52
CA VAL A 302 7.08 5.47 -16.21
C VAL A 302 6.88 6.37 -17.43
N ASP A 303 7.78 7.28 -17.72
CA ASP A 303 7.76 7.97 -19.00
C ASP A 303 8.80 7.36 -19.99
N GLN A 304 8.71 7.75 -21.25
CA GLN A 304 9.55 7.18 -22.32
C GLN A 304 10.99 7.75 -22.35
N ARG A 305 11.52 8.21 -21.18
CA ARG A 305 12.91 8.66 -21.05
C ARG A 305 13.78 7.58 -20.40
N PRO A 306 15.04 7.39 -20.85
CA PRO A 306 15.97 6.41 -20.26
C PRO A 306 16.16 6.62 -18.74
N SER A 307 16.22 7.88 -18.30
CA SER A 307 16.37 8.23 -16.89
C SER A 307 15.18 7.80 -16.05
N SER A 308 13.96 7.92 -16.57
CA SER A 308 12.73 7.51 -15.89
C SER A 308 12.68 5.98 -15.73
N LEU A 309 13.03 5.25 -16.79
CA LEU A 309 13.10 3.79 -16.74
C LEU A 309 14.12 3.30 -15.71
N ARG A 310 15.31 3.92 -15.68
CA ARG A 310 16.33 3.61 -14.67
C ARG A 310 15.85 3.92 -13.25
N ALA A 311 15.23 5.08 -13.05
CA ALA A 311 14.66 5.46 -11.75
C ALA A 311 13.56 4.49 -11.30
N CYS A 312 12.73 4.00 -12.25
CA CYS A 312 11.75 2.97 -12.01
C CYS A 312 12.40 1.66 -11.52
N GLN A 313 13.46 1.21 -12.18
CA GLN A 313 14.22 0.02 -11.74
C GLN A 313 14.79 0.18 -10.33
N HIS A 314 15.34 1.35 -10.00
CA HIS A 314 15.83 1.66 -8.65
C HIS A 314 14.72 1.64 -7.61
N ALA A 315 13.54 2.20 -7.93
CA ALA A 315 12.40 2.18 -7.03
C ALA A 315 11.87 0.75 -6.79
N LEU A 316 11.82 -0.08 -7.83
CA LEU A 316 11.45 -1.49 -7.70
C LEU A 316 12.49 -2.30 -6.90
N ASP A 317 13.77 -2.01 -7.09
CA ASP A 317 14.83 -2.62 -6.27
C ASP A 317 14.72 -2.17 -4.80
N LEU A 318 14.39 -0.91 -4.55
CA LEU A 318 14.08 -0.43 -3.19
C LEU A 318 12.86 -1.18 -2.61
N CYS A 319 11.76 -1.31 -3.35
CA CYS A 319 10.60 -2.09 -2.92
C CYS A 319 10.99 -3.53 -2.54
N ALA A 320 11.80 -4.17 -3.37
CA ALA A 320 12.27 -5.54 -3.11
C ALA A 320 13.14 -5.62 -1.84
N ARG A 321 14.00 -4.64 -1.61
CA ARG A 321 14.82 -4.57 -0.38
C ARG A 321 14.00 -4.26 0.86
N CYS A 322 12.97 -3.43 0.72
CA CYS A 322 12.03 -3.09 1.80
C CYS A 322 10.90 -4.12 1.98
N GLY A 323 10.89 -5.21 1.21
CA GLY A 323 9.85 -6.24 1.31
C GLY A 323 8.47 -5.76 0.87
N ILE A 324 8.38 -4.65 0.11
CA ILE A 324 7.12 -4.16 -0.45
C ILE A 324 6.73 -5.05 -1.63
N ALA A 325 5.52 -5.63 -1.58
CA ALA A 325 5.02 -6.47 -2.65
C ALA A 325 4.75 -5.65 -3.92
N THR A 326 5.36 -6.04 -5.05
CA THR A 326 5.17 -5.37 -6.34
C THR A 326 4.10 -6.03 -7.22
N GLY A 327 3.51 -7.15 -6.78
CA GLY A 327 2.41 -7.83 -7.46
C GLY A 327 1.15 -6.96 -7.69
N PRO A 328 0.77 -6.06 -6.77
CA PRO A 328 -0.31 -5.12 -7.00
C PRO A 328 0.01 -3.99 -7.98
N PHE A 329 1.26 -3.84 -8.45
CA PHE A 329 1.66 -2.73 -9.32
C PHE A 329 1.12 -2.90 -10.74
N LEU A 330 0.55 -1.83 -11.24
CA LEU A 330 0.09 -1.64 -12.60
C LEU A 330 1.04 -0.65 -13.27
N TYR A 331 1.89 -1.14 -14.13
CA TYR A 331 2.86 -0.29 -14.80
C TYR A 331 2.18 0.45 -15.95
N ALA A 332 2.38 1.76 -16.02
CA ALA A 332 1.84 2.57 -17.10
C ALA A 332 2.92 3.51 -17.67
N VAL A 333 3.11 3.43 -18.99
CA VAL A 333 3.90 4.43 -19.71
C VAL A 333 3.04 5.66 -19.90
N ASN A 334 3.42 6.77 -19.27
CA ASN A 334 2.74 8.05 -19.39
C ASN A 334 3.35 8.90 -20.51
N ARG A 335 2.57 9.80 -21.09
CA ARG A 335 2.93 10.63 -22.25
C ARG A 335 3.40 9.78 -23.43
N CYS A 336 2.70 8.66 -23.65
CA CYS A 336 3.08 7.70 -24.68
C CYS A 336 2.91 8.31 -26.08
N THR A 337 4.03 8.43 -26.80
CA THR A 337 4.07 8.91 -28.20
C THR A 337 4.71 7.85 -29.11
N LYS A 338 4.34 7.87 -30.39
CA LYS A 338 4.86 6.89 -31.39
C LYS A 338 6.34 7.08 -31.73
N ASN A 339 6.85 8.29 -31.56
CA ASN A 339 8.22 8.65 -31.95
C ASN A 339 9.20 8.70 -30.78
N ALA A 340 8.81 8.16 -29.61
CA ALA A 340 9.69 8.13 -28.45
C ALA A 340 10.82 7.10 -28.61
N PRO A 341 11.98 7.32 -27.97
CA PRO A 341 13.12 6.41 -28.03
C PRO A 341 12.85 5.03 -27.43
N PHE A 342 11.87 4.93 -26.52
CA PHE A 342 11.44 3.68 -25.89
C PHE A 342 9.94 3.47 -26.09
N THR A 343 9.58 2.28 -26.55
CA THR A 343 8.19 1.85 -26.66
C THR A 343 7.71 1.22 -25.34
N SER A 344 6.41 0.98 -25.21
CA SER A 344 5.83 0.21 -24.09
C SER A 344 6.40 -1.21 -24.02
N ILE A 345 6.79 -1.79 -25.15
CA ILE A 345 7.43 -3.11 -25.24
C ILE A 345 8.83 -3.06 -24.61
N ASP A 346 9.63 -2.03 -24.92
CA ASP A 346 10.96 -1.86 -24.34
C ASP A 346 10.87 -1.69 -22.81
N VAL A 347 9.88 -0.93 -22.34
CA VAL A 347 9.60 -0.77 -20.90
C VAL A 347 9.19 -2.11 -20.29
N SER A 348 8.32 -2.87 -20.94
CA SER A 348 7.91 -4.21 -20.48
C SER A 348 9.12 -5.15 -20.36
N CYS A 349 9.98 -5.20 -21.37
CA CYS A 349 11.22 -5.99 -21.34
C CYS A 349 12.13 -5.58 -20.18
N ALA A 350 12.33 -4.28 -19.95
CA ALA A 350 13.14 -3.76 -18.86
C ALA A 350 12.54 -4.04 -17.46
N LEU A 351 11.22 -4.23 -17.39
CA LEU A 351 10.47 -4.63 -16.19
C LEU A 351 10.21 -6.15 -16.14
N ARG A 352 11.07 -6.95 -16.76
CA ARG A 352 11.05 -8.42 -16.73
C ARG A 352 9.77 -9.04 -17.32
N GLY A 353 9.22 -8.42 -18.37
CA GLY A 353 8.02 -8.89 -19.06
C GLY A 353 6.70 -8.51 -18.37
N ALA A 354 6.72 -7.53 -17.46
CA ALA A 354 5.51 -7.03 -16.84
C ALA A 354 4.55 -6.43 -17.88
N HIS A 355 3.25 -6.64 -17.69
CA HIS A 355 2.23 -5.99 -18.51
C HIS A 355 2.25 -4.47 -18.27
N VAL A 356 2.32 -3.69 -19.35
CA VAL A 356 2.45 -2.24 -19.30
C VAL A 356 1.26 -1.60 -20.01
N LEU A 357 0.57 -0.70 -19.34
CA LEU A 357 -0.50 0.13 -19.90
C LEU A 357 0.10 1.34 -20.63
N GLU A 358 -0.59 1.84 -21.64
CA GLU A 358 -0.21 3.06 -22.34
C GLU A 358 -1.19 4.19 -22.03
N LEU A 359 -0.68 5.25 -21.38
CA LEU A 359 -1.40 6.51 -21.23
C LEU A 359 -0.89 7.47 -22.30
N LYS A 360 -1.79 7.89 -23.16
CA LYS A 360 -1.45 8.76 -24.32
C LYS A 360 -1.00 10.14 -23.84
N ASP A 361 -0.21 10.81 -24.67
CA ASP A 361 0.12 12.21 -24.42
C ASP A 361 -1.13 13.07 -24.62
N GLY A 362 -1.44 13.88 -23.62
CA GLY A 362 -2.59 14.79 -23.66
C GLY A 362 -2.27 16.17 -24.23
N GLY A 363 -1.00 16.42 -24.60
CA GLY A 363 -0.55 17.69 -25.17
C GLY A 363 -0.61 18.87 -24.17
N SER A 364 -0.46 20.09 -24.68
CA SER A 364 -0.48 21.34 -23.90
C SER A 364 -1.82 21.61 -23.22
N GLU A 365 -2.92 21.10 -23.77
CA GLU A 365 -4.27 21.23 -23.22
C GLU A 365 -4.36 20.74 -21.77
N VAL A 366 -3.64 19.67 -21.44
CA VAL A 366 -3.58 19.16 -20.06
C VAL A 366 -2.94 20.16 -19.11
N GLU A 367 -1.82 20.77 -19.51
CA GLU A 367 -1.11 21.75 -18.69
C GLU A 367 -1.93 23.05 -18.55
N GLU A 368 -2.55 23.50 -19.63
CA GLU A 368 -3.37 24.70 -19.68
C GLU A 368 -4.63 24.58 -18.80
N LEU A 369 -5.40 23.52 -18.97
CA LEU A 369 -6.67 23.35 -18.26
C LEU A 369 -6.47 22.95 -16.79
N LEU A 370 -5.54 22.02 -16.48
CA LEU A 370 -5.27 21.68 -15.08
C LEU A 370 -4.53 22.81 -14.34
N GLY A 371 -3.62 23.52 -15.02
CA GLY A 371 -2.95 24.70 -14.45
C GLY A 371 -3.92 25.85 -14.16
N ALA A 372 -5.02 25.95 -14.91
CA ALA A 372 -6.10 26.87 -14.65
C ALA A 372 -7.13 26.36 -13.61
N GLY A 373 -6.99 25.16 -13.08
CA GLY A 373 -7.96 24.55 -12.17
C GLY A 373 -9.29 24.17 -12.83
N LEU A 374 -9.27 23.81 -14.12
CA LEU A 374 -10.42 23.46 -14.96
C LEU A 374 -10.41 21.98 -15.37
N PRO A 375 -10.34 21.03 -14.42
CA PRO A 375 -10.19 19.62 -14.75
C PRO A 375 -11.41 19.02 -15.44
N PHE A 376 -12.60 19.59 -15.23
CA PHE A 376 -13.84 19.12 -15.90
C PHE A 376 -13.83 19.45 -17.40
N ASP A 377 -13.29 20.61 -17.77
CA ASP A 377 -13.20 21.00 -19.16
C ASP A 377 -12.28 20.05 -19.90
N LEU A 378 -11.19 19.63 -19.28
CA LEU A 378 -10.28 18.60 -19.80
C LEU A 378 -10.98 17.25 -19.99
N LEU A 379 -11.82 16.81 -19.05
CA LEU A 379 -12.58 15.56 -19.17
C LEU A 379 -13.61 15.59 -20.31
N THR A 380 -14.15 16.76 -20.63
CA THR A 380 -15.14 16.93 -21.69
C THR A 380 -14.56 17.20 -23.06
N SER A 381 -13.29 17.60 -23.13
CA SER A 381 -12.60 17.94 -24.40
C SER A 381 -12.24 16.71 -25.26
N LYS A 382 -12.54 15.49 -24.83
CA LYS A 382 -12.14 14.22 -25.48
C LYS A 382 -10.63 14.03 -25.61
N ASN A 383 -9.90 14.51 -24.62
CA ASN A 383 -8.45 14.40 -24.56
C ASN A 383 -7.97 12.95 -24.56
N ASP A 384 -6.91 12.65 -25.32
CA ASP A 384 -6.38 11.29 -25.48
C ASP A 384 -5.85 10.68 -24.18
N LEU A 385 -5.26 11.51 -23.28
CA LEU A 385 -4.85 11.08 -21.94
C LEU A 385 -6.06 10.62 -21.14
N CYS A 386 -7.12 11.42 -21.08
CA CYS A 386 -8.35 11.09 -20.36
C CYS A 386 -8.98 9.80 -20.87
N ALA A 387 -9.08 9.63 -22.19
CA ALA A 387 -9.65 8.43 -22.81
C ALA A 387 -8.82 7.16 -22.53
N SER A 388 -7.49 7.26 -22.57
CA SER A 388 -6.61 6.12 -22.27
C SER A 388 -6.60 5.77 -20.79
N LEU A 389 -6.63 6.76 -19.91
CA LEU A 389 -6.69 6.58 -18.47
C LEU A 389 -8.04 5.97 -18.03
N GLU A 390 -9.15 6.43 -18.61
CA GLU A 390 -10.49 5.86 -18.34
C GLU A 390 -10.55 4.37 -18.69
N ARG A 391 -9.98 3.99 -19.86
CA ARG A 391 -9.89 2.59 -20.29
C ARG A 391 -9.04 1.77 -19.32
N ALA A 392 -7.91 2.32 -18.85
CA ALA A 392 -7.06 1.67 -17.87
C ALA A 392 -7.80 1.45 -16.54
N LEU A 393 -8.45 2.49 -16.03
CA LEU A 393 -9.18 2.42 -14.75
C LEU A 393 -10.39 1.49 -14.80
N SER A 394 -11.08 1.38 -15.94
CA SER A 394 -12.20 0.45 -16.12
C SER A 394 -11.81 -1.01 -15.92
N GLY A 395 -10.55 -1.37 -16.18
CA GLY A 395 -10.01 -2.71 -15.94
C GLY A 395 -9.43 -2.92 -14.53
N VAL A 396 -9.31 -1.86 -13.75
CA VAL A 396 -8.60 -1.85 -12.46
C VAL A 396 -9.53 -1.68 -11.28
N LEU A 397 -10.50 -0.77 -11.41
CA LEU A 397 -11.46 -0.49 -10.36
C LEU A 397 -12.45 -1.65 -10.16
N PRO A 398 -12.95 -1.88 -8.93
CA PRO A 398 -13.79 -3.03 -8.62
C PRO A 398 -15.10 -3.00 -9.43
N GLY A 399 -15.33 -4.02 -10.28
CA GLY A 399 -16.39 -4.07 -11.29
C GLY A 399 -17.82 -4.23 -10.79
N ASP A 400 -18.13 -4.14 -9.52
CA ASP A 400 -19.40 -4.60 -8.93
C ASP A 400 -20.34 -3.49 -8.44
N ARG A 401 -20.32 -2.33 -9.08
CA ARG A 401 -21.43 -1.37 -8.95
C ARG A 401 -22.16 -1.17 -10.26
N ARG A 402 -22.94 -2.18 -10.63
CA ARG A 402 -23.99 -2.03 -11.63
C ARG A 402 -25.10 -1.15 -11.07
N ALA A 403 -25.38 -0.07 -11.84
CA ALA A 403 -26.63 0.66 -11.88
C ALA A 403 -27.04 1.39 -10.60
N MET A 404 -26.38 2.51 -10.30
CA MET A 404 -27.19 3.68 -9.98
C MET A 404 -27.89 4.09 -11.29
N PRO A 405 -29.23 4.25 -11.31
CA PRO A 405 -29.91 4.77 -12.48
C PRO A 405 -29.29 6.13 -12.80
N GLN A 406 -28.84 6.29 -14.05
CA GLN A 406 -28.51 7.62 -14.54
C GLN A 406 -29.69 8.51 -14.24
N PRO A 407 -29.51 9.74 -13.72
CA PRO A 407 -30.64 10.68 -13.65
C PRO A 407 -31.13 10.80 -15.06
N GLU A 408 -32.37 10.34 -15.28
CA GLU A 408 -33.08 10.52 -16.54
C GLU A 408 -32.95 12.00 -16.87
N GLU A 409 -32.31 12.33 -17.97
CA GLU A 409 -32.41 13.61 -18.61
C GLU A 409 -33.93 13.78 -18.89
N GLY A 410 -34.57 14.50 -17.97
CA GLY A 410 -35.98 14.79 -18.06
C GLY A 410 -36.30 15.34 -19.43
N ALA A 411 -37.01 14.56 -20.18
CA ALA A 411 -37.60 14.93 -21.45
C ALA A 411 -38.43 16.21 -21.27
N LEU A 412 -37.78 17.34 -21.47
CA LEU A 412 -38.50 18.59 -21.79
C LEU A 412 -38.97 18.49 -23.24
N ARG A 413 -40.04 17.72 -23.43
CA ARG A 413 -40.93 17.85 -24.59
C ARG A 413 -41.82 19.07 -24.37
N GLY A 414 -41.76 19.98 -25.33
CA GLY A 414 -42.89 20.84 -25.61
C GLY A 414 -42.62 22.32 -25.50
N GLY A 415 -42.32 22.97 -26.59
CA GLY A 415 -42.34 24.41 -26.73
C GLY A 415 -41.73 24.84 -28.05
N GLY A 416 -42.39 24.52 -29.17
CA GLY A 416 -41.96 25.00 -30.47
C GLY A 416 -42.06 26.51 -30.54
N PHE A 417 -40.90 27.19 -30.57
CA PHE A 417 -40.82 28.56 -31.02
C PHE A 417 -40.28 28.56 -32.45
N ARG A 418 -41.19 28.82 -33.41
CA ARG A 418 -40.85 29.12 -34.82
C ARG A 418 -40.19 30.50 -34.84
N LEU A 419 -38.91 30.56 -35.22
CA LEU A 419 -38.24 31.78 -35.67
C LEU A 419 -38.49 32.02 -37.15
N PRO A 420 -38.76 33.26 -37.55
CA PRO A 420 -39.02 33.60 -38.96
C PRO A 420 -37.73 33.56 -39.79
N ALA A 421 -37.92 33.08 -41.03
CA ALA A 421 -36.87 33.03 -42.05
C ALA A 421 -36.43 34.43 -42.50
N GLY A 422 -35.11 34.57 -42.67
CA GLY A 422 -34.59 35.60 -43.58
C GLY A 422 -33.55 36.53 -42.99
N VAL A 423 -32.27 36.16 -43.06
CA VAL A 423 -31.20 37.10 -43.45
C VAL A 423 -30.08 36.28 -44.08
N ARG A 424 -29.94 36.44 -45.37
CA ARG A 424 -28.76 35.98 -46.16
C ARG A 424 -27.58 36.89 -45.85
N SER A 425 -26.54 36.38 -45.23
CA SER A 425 -25.27 37.10 -45.13
C SER A 425 -24.33 36.69 -46.28
N ARG A 426 -23.93 37.68 -47.04
CA ARG A 426 -23.00 37.63 -48.17
C ARG A 426 -21.59 37.26 -47.66
N ARG A 427 -21.04 36.18 -48.21
CA ARG A 427 -19.60 35.90 -48.19
C ARG A 427 -18.87 36.98 -48.98
N ARG A 428 -17.97 37.73 -48.33
CA ARG A 428 -16.91 38.51 -48.97
C ARG A 428 -15.66 37.66 -49.09
N LYS A 429 -15.32 37.29 -50.34
CA LYS A 429 -13.99 36.88 -50.76
C LYS A 429 -13.03 38.04 -50.55
N LYS A 430 -11.92 37.83 -49.82
CA LYS A 430 -10.76 38.71 -49.93
C LYS A 430 -9.70 37.99 -50.70
N GLU A 431 -9.40 38.56 -51.86
CA GLU A 431 -8.29 38.20 -52.74
C GLU A 431 -6.96 38.58 -52.11
N ALA A 432 -5.99 37.72 -52.37
CA ALA A 432 -4.59 37.96 -52.09
C ALA A 432 -4.02 38.98 -53.05
N THR A 433 -3.26 39.95 -52.55
CA THR A 433 -2.34 40.72 -53.36
C THR A 433 -0.96 40.63 -52.74
N CYS A 434 -0.06 39.93 -53.46
CA CYS A 434 1.39 40.07 -53.31
C CYS A 434 1.79 41.47 -53.79
N LEU A 435 2.72 42.13 -53.09
CA LEU A 435 3.74 42.99 -53.75
C LEU A 435 4.85 43.37 -52.74
N SER A 436 6.07 43.05 -53.22
CA SER A 436 7.42 43.51 -52.89
C SER A 436 7.94 43.40 -51.47
#